data_659c8ec71260525f1affa43ba3743f74
#
_entry.id   659c8ec71260525f1affa43ba3743f74
#
_cell.length_a   1.000
_cell.length_b   1.000
_cell.length_c   1.000
_cell.angle_alpha   90.00
_cell.angle_beta   90.00
_cell.angle_gamma   90.00
#
_symmetry.space_group_name_H-M   'P 1'
#
loop_
_entity.id
_entity.type
_entity.pdbx_description
1 polymer ?
#
loop_
_entity_poly.entity_id
_entity_poly.type
_entity_poly.pdbx_seq_one_letter_code
_entity_poly.pdbx_strand_id
1 'polypeptide(L)'
;MESYQAMQARHQREVNAFPMKWAFNNAQFEEGMRELGLEPTQTNEIVGIGGGGFICKRDRQAFIDMFKRQDAERKAALAAQKTGSEY
;
A
#
# COMPACT_ATOMS: atom_id res chain seq x y z
N MET A 1 23.79 7.18 -3.27
CA MET A 1 22.49 7.28 -3.97
C MET A 1 21.82 5.92 -4.01
N GLU A 2 20.56 5.86 -3.72
CA GLU A 2 19.81 4.61 -3.73
C GLU A 2 19.59 4.12 -5.16
N SER A 3 19.84 2.83 -5.43
CA SER A 3 19.54 2.24 -6.72
C SER A 3 18.03 2.11 -6.90
N TYR A 4 17.59 1.98 -8.16
CA TYR A 4 16.19 1.76 -8.45
C TYR A 4 15.66 0.48 -7.78
N GLN A 5 16.47 -0.58 -7.81
CA GLN A 5 16.12 -1.83 -7.17
C GLN A 5 15.98 -1.70 -5.65
N ALA A 6 16.90 -0.95 -5.02
CA ALA A 6 16.84 -0.70 -3.58
C ALA A 6 15.58 0.12 -3.24
N MET A 7 15.25 1.11 -4.08
CA MET A 7 14.04 1.91 -3.91
C MET A 7 12.79 1.03 -4.00
N GLN A 8 12.72 0.15 -4.99
CA GLN A 8 11.58 -0.77 -5.12
C GLN A 8 11.47 -1.69 -3.92
N ALA A 9 12.59 -2.19 -3.41
CA ALA A 9 12.58 -3.04 -2.21
C ALA A 9 12.08 -2.27 -0.99
N ARG A 10 12.49 -1.01 -0.86
CA ARG A 10 12.02 -0.15 0.22
C ARG A 10 10.52 0.09 0.12
N HIS A 11 10.03 0.39 -1.10
CA HIS A 11 8.60 0.58 -1.34
C HIS A 11 7.81 -0.67 -0.99
N GLN A 12 8.33 -1.85 -1.35
CA GLN A 12 7.66 -3.10 -1.05
C GLN A 12 7.58 -3.35 0.46
N ARG A 13 8.66 -3.02 1.20
CA ARG A 13 8.64 -3.14 2.65
C ARG A 13 7.60 -2.22 3.28
N GLU A 14 7.46 -1.01 2.74
CA GLU A 14 6.44 -0.06 3.22
C GLU A 14 5.03 -0.60 3.00
N VAL A 15 4.77 -1.15 1.81
CA VAL A 15 3.47 -1.76 1.51
C VAL A 15 3.21 -2.95 2.44
N ASN A 16 4.21 -3.80 2.63
CA ASN A 16 4.06 -4.99 3.48
C ASN A 16 3.82 -4.63 4.95
N ALA A 17 4.37 -3.50 5.40
CA ALA A 17 4.19 -3.03 6.76
C ALA A 17 2.88 -2.27 6.97
N PHE A 18 2.23 -1.85 5.90
CA PHE A 18 0.97 -1.11 6.01
C PHE A 18 -0.15 -2.03 6.48
N PRO A 19 -1.00 -1.58 7.40
CA PRO A 19 -2.07 -2.44 7.93
C PRO A 19 -3.21 -2.60 6.92
N MET A 20 -3.04 -3.57 6.02
CA MET A 20 -4.06 -3.94 5.04
C MET A 20 -4.30 -5.43 5.09
N LYS A 21 -5.52 -5.83 4.73
CA LYS A 21 -5.94 -7.22 4.75
C LYS A 21 -6.58 -7.59 3.43
N TRP A 22 -6.55 -8.87 3.12
CA TRP A 22 -7.10 -9.41 1.88
C TRP A 22 -8.10 -10.51 2.24
N ALA A 23 -9.26 -10.49 1.61
CA ALA A 23 -10.30 -11.48 1.89
C ALA A 23 -11.00 -11.89 0.59
N PHE A 24 -11.09 -13.19 0.39
CA PHE A 24 -11.75 -13.77 -0.77
C PHE A 24 -12.97 -14.60 -0.36
N ASN A 25 -13.24 -14.67 0.94
CA ASN A 25 -14.44 -15.29 1.47
C ASN A 25 -14.76 -14.66 2.84
N ASN A 26 -15.93 -15.01 3.38
CA ASN A 26 -16.42 -14.42 4.64
C ASN A 26 -15.51 -14.73 5.83
N ALA A 27 -14.97 -15.95 5.91
CA ALA A 27 -14.11 -16.32 7.02
C ALA A 27 -12.83 -15.49 7.04
N GLN A 28 -12.23 -15.27 5.87
CA GLN A 28 -11.05 -14.45 5.75
C GLN A 28 -11.35 -12.98 6.07
N PHE A 29 -12.51 -12.51 5.66
CA PHE A 29 -12.93 -11.14 5.94
C PHE A 29 -13.07 -10.92 7.44
N GLU A 30 -13.75 -11.82 8.14
CA GLU A 30 -13.93 -11.71 9.58
C GLU A 30 -12.58 -11.75 10.31
N GLU A 31 -11.71 -12.64 9.91
CA GLU A 31 -10.36 -12.73 10.50
C GLU A 31 -9.57 -11.44 10.26
N GLY A 32 -9.61 -10.93 9.04
CA GLY A 32 -8.92 -9.67 8.71
C GLY A 32 -9.44 -8.51 9.52
N MET A 33 -10.76 -8.42 9.72
CA MET A 33 -11.36 -7.38 10.55
C MET A 33 -10.85 -7.47 11.98
N ARG A 34 -10.80 -8.67 12.56
CA ARG A 34 -10.29 -8.84 13.91
C ARG A 34 -8.82 -8.48 14.03
N GLU A 35 -8.01 -8.81 13.02
CA GLU A 35 -6.60 -8.45 13.00
C GLU A 35 -6.40 -6.93 12.93
N LEU A 36 -7.35 -6.21 12.34
CA LEU A 36 -7.33 -4.75 12.32
C LEU A 36 -7.88 -4.15 13.62
N GLY A 37 -8.30 -4.99 14.57
CA GLY A 37 -8.87 -4.53 15.82
C GLY A 37 -10.34 -4.14 15.72
N LEU A 38 -11.03 -4.63 14.68
CA LEU A 38 -12.43 -4.29 14.44
C LEU A 38 -13.32 -5.52 14.60
N GLU A 39 -14.60 -5.25 14.88
CA GLU A 39 -15.61 -6.31 14.82
C GLU A 39 -16.02 -6.53 13.37
N PRO A 40 -16.35 -7.77 12.95
CA PRO A 40 -16.72 -8.03 11.56
C PRO A 40 -17.94 -7.23 11.07
N THR A 41 -18.76 -6.71 11.98
CA THR A 41 -19.92 -5.90 11.63
C THR A 41 -19.59 -4.43 11.39
N GLN A 42 -18.38 -3.99 11.71
CA GLN A 42 -17.98 -2.59 11.60
C GLN A 42 -17.49 -2.26 10.18
N THR A 43 -18.28 -2.62 9.18
CA THR A 43 -17.91 -2.41 7.78
C THR A 43 -17.82 -0.94 7.40
N ASN A 44 -18.41 -0.05 8.18
CA ASN A 44 -18.29 1.39 7.97
C ASN A 44 -16.94 1.95 8.42
N GLU A 45 -16.12 1.14 9.07
CA GLU A 45 -14.80 1.55 9.55
C GLU A 45 -13.67 1.14 8.59
N ILE A 46 -14.02 0.56 7.44
CA ILE A 46 -13.03 0.13 6.44
C ILE A 46 -13.35 0.71 5.08
N VAL A 47 -12.34 0.73 4.21
CA VAL A 47 -12.51 1.06 2.80
C VAL A 47 -11.83 -0.01 1.97
N GLY A 48 -12.45 -0.36 0.85
CA GLY A 48 -11.88 -1.32 -0.09
C GLY A 48 -10.79 -0.66 -0.93
N ILE A 49 -9.75 -1.42 -1.22
CA ILE A 49 -8.63 -0.96 -2.04
C ILE A 49 -8.48 -1.78 -3.32
N GLY A 50 -9.48 -2.60 -3.64
CA GLY A 50 -9.49 -3.41 -4.86
C GLY A 50 -8.89 -4.80 -4.62
N GLY A 51 -9.21 -5.74 -5.51
CA GLY A 51 -8.65 -7.08 -5.47
C GLY A 51 -8.94 -7.88 -4.21
N GLY A 52 -10.02 -7.53 -3.49
CA GLY A 52 -10.34 -8.18 -2.22
C GLY A 52 -9.63 -7.56 -1.01
N GLY A 53 -8.84 -6.50 -1.23
CA GLY A 53 -8.12 -5.83 -0.16
C GLY A 53 -8.95 -4.77 0.54
N PHE A 54 -8.63 -4.53 1.80
CA PHE A 54 -9.28 -3.46 2.58
C PHE A 54 -8.35 -2.96 3.68
N ILE A 55 -8.57 -1.71 4.08
CA ILE A 55 -7.80 -1.04 5.14
C ILE A 55 -8.78 -0.34 6.07
N CYS A 56 -8.30 0.05 7.25
CA CYS A 56 -9.10 0.89 8.14
C CYS A 56 -9.33 2.25 7.47
N LYS A 57 -10.54 2.76 7.62
CA LYS A 57 -10.90 4.06 7.06
C LYS A 57 -9.99 5.17 7.59
N ARG A 58 -9.60 5.08 8.85
CA ARG A 58 -8.69 6.07 9.48
C ARG A 58 -7.31 6.08 8.82
N ASP A 59 -6.91 4.99 8.15
CA ASP A 59 -5.61 4.87 7.49
C ASP A 59 -5.65 5.23 6.02
N ARG A 60 -6.82 5.64 5.52
CA ARG A 60 -7.01 5.92 4.10
C ARG A 60 -6.06 7.00 3.58
N GLN A 61 -5.94 8.10 4.33
CA GLN A 61 -5.08 9.20 3.88
C GLN A 61 -3.61 8.78 3.89
N ALA A 62 -3.19 8.05 4.91
CA ALA A 62 -1.81 7.54 4.97
C ALA A 62 -1.52 6.59 3.81
N PHE A 63 -2.50 5.75 3.44
CA PHE A 63 -2.39 4.85 2.31
C PHE A 63 -2.20 5.63 1.00
N ILE A 64 -3.04 6.63 0.77
CA ILE A 64 -2.96 7.47 -0.43
C ILE A 64 -1.61 8.19 -0.48
N ASP A 65 -1.20 8.78 0.65
CA ASP A 65 0.05 9.54 0.72
C ASP A 65 1.26 8.65 0.46
N MET A 66 1.24 7.41 0.97
CA MET A 66 2.31 6.45 0.74
C MET A 66 2.49 6.18 -0.75
N PHE A 67 1.40 5.89 -1.46
CA PHE A 67 1.49 5.59 -2.88
C PHE A 67 1.81 6.83 -3.73
N LYS A 68 1.33 7.99 -3.33
CA LYS A 68 1.70 9.24 -4.03
C LYS A 68 3.20 9.51 -3.90
N ARG A 69 3.75 9.32 -2.70
CA ARG A 69 5.19 9.51 -2.48
C ARG A 69 6.00 8.50 -3.27
N GLN A 70 5.59 7.23 -3.23
CA GLN A 70 6.28 6.18 -3.97
C GLN A 70 6.25 6.45 -5.48
N ASP A 71 5.11 6.92 -5.99
CA ASP A 71 4.97 7.25 -7.40
C ASP A 71 5.89 8.41 -7.78
N ALA A 72 5.95 9.44 -6.95
CA ALA A 72 6.82 10.59 -7.18
C ALA A 72 8.30 10.18 -7.17
N GLU A 73 8.68 9.33 -6.22
CA GLU A 73 10.05 8.82 -6.13
C GLU A 73 10.41 7.98 -7.36
N ARG A 74 9.47 7.13 -7.78
CA ARG A 74 9.68 6.30 -8.97
C ARG A 74 9.85 7.13 -10.22
N LYS A 75 9.00 8.14 -10.40
CA LYS A 75 9.08 9.03 -11.55
C LYS A 75 10.39 9.82 -11.56
N ALA A 76 10.83 10.29 -10.40
CA ALA A 76 12.09 11.00 -10.27
C ALA A 76 13.28 10.10 -10.62
N ALA A 77 13.24 8.86 -10.16
CA ALA A 77 14.30 7.89 -10.45
C ALA A 77 14.36 7.54 -11.93
N LEU A 78 13.20 7.35 -12.57
CA LEU A 78 13.14 7.06 -13.99
C LEU A 78 13.60 8.24 -14.83
N ALA A 79 13.25 9.46 -14.42
CA ALA A 79 13.72 10.66 -15.11
C ALA A 79 15.25 10.79 -15.03
N ALA A 80 15.81 10.49 -13.87
CA ALA A 80 17.27 10.53 -13.69
C ALA A 80 17.96 9.48 -14.56
N GLN A 81 17.42 8.25 -14.63
CA GLN A 81 17.95 7.21 -15.50
C GLN A 81 17.87 7.60 -16.97
N LYS A 82 16.72 8.13 -17.36
CA LYS A 82 16.50 8.54 -18.74
C LYS A 82 17.50 9.62 -19.15
N THR A 83 17.73 10.59 -18.28
CA THR A 83 18.71 11.64 -18.52
C THR A 83 20.12 11.06 -18.69
N GLY A 84 20.47 10.10 -17.85
CA GLY A 84 21.77 9.44 -17.92
C GLY A 84 21.92 8.55 -19.15
N SER A 85 20.83 7.99 -19.66
CA SER A 85 20.87 7.06 -20.78
C SER A 85 20.97 7.75 -22.14
N GLU A 86 20.84 9.04 -22.19
CA GLU A 86 20.91 9.80 -23.44
C GLU A 86 22.34 10.01 -23.90
N TYR A 87 23.31 9.58 -23.14
CA TYR A 87 24.71 9.70 -23.47
C TYR A 87 25.30 8.34 -23.83
#